data_dae7af85673ee8d1ad7bd0898f80a9fd
#
_entry.id   dae7af85673ee8d1ad7bd0898f80a9fd
#
_cell.length_a   1.000
_cell.length_b   1.000
_cell.length_c   1.000
_cell.angle_alpha   90.00
_cell.angle_beta   90.00
_cell.angle_gamma   90.00
#
_symmetry.space_group_name_H-M   'P 1'
#
loop_
_entity.id
_entity.type
_entity.pdbx_description
1 polymer ?
#
loop_
_entity_poly.entity_id
_entity_poly.type
_entity_poly.pdbx_seq_one_letter_code
_entity_poly.pdbx_strand_id
1 'polypeptide(L)'
;KELAILKGRVDGLEARVGELEATQFSTTTKLKGQADYFIGGVSYNDRDECNETGATGQQAGKCTDDNLSFSYRFTLNLNTSFTGKDLLYTRLRTGNMDNVWTQTDSYLSDAKKGDNSLKVDKLWYTFPVGNEIQVTVGALIENYYMVETPTRYKPILKAFKLGGYGALMGASTGQGAGIQWRQDVAPGEAAFNVAANYVADGSEGADSDSTKGMFGSATDGYFLSQIGYGNRQWYVSGLFASKQGADGSKPAMGYSTPDAKSTDAALNVYGLRAYWSPEDAGFIPTISGGIDFGTSAAEADGKVEDTFGWMVGLTWDDVFLKGNKLGAAVGSYSSYATRLKGDDNPDDDNFAAE
;
A
#
# COMPACT_ATOMS: atom_id res chain seq x y z
N LYS A 1 57.79 -3.17 -22.03
CA LYS A 1 57.37 -2.90 -20.63
C LYS A 1 55.86 -2.59 -20.55
N GLU A 2 55.31 -1.70 -21.38
CA GLU A 2 53.87 -1.33 -21.32
C GLU A 2 52.94 -2.51 -21.61
N LEU A 3 53.26 -3.36 -22.58
CA LEU A 3 52.47 -4.54 -22.89
C LEU A 3 52.34 -5.54 -21.72
N ALA A 4 53.43 -5.71 -20.94
CA ALA A 4 53.43 -6.57 -19.76
C ALA A 4 52.55 -5.98 -18.64
N ILE A 5 52.54 -4.65 -18.47
CA ILE A 5 51.71 -3.96 -17.50
C ILE A 5 50.22 -4.03 -17.91
N LEU A 6 49.94 -3.84 -19.20
CA LEU A 6 48.59 -3.98 -19.74
C LEU A 6 48.05 -5.40 -19.57
N LYS A 7 48.87 -6.41 -19.90
CA LYS A 7 48.49 -7.81 -19.69
C LYS A 7 48.21 -8.12 -18.22
N GLY A 8 49.05 -7.70 -17.28
CA GLY A 8 48.78 -7.91 -15.86
C GLY A 8 47.54 -7.19 -15.36
N ARG A 9 47.17 -6.03 -15.94
CA ARG A 9 45.93 -5.34 -15.61
C ARG A 9 44.67 -6.05 -16.17
N VAL A 10 44.77 -6.61 -17.40
CA VAL A 10 43.69 -7.41 -17.98
C VAL A 10 43.48 -8.69 -17.18
N ASP A 11 44.55 -9.43 -16.90
CA ASP A 11 44.52 -10.67 -16.07
C ASP A 11 43.92 -10.39 -14.69
N GLY A 12 44.24 -9.24 -14.07
CA GLY A 12 43.66 -8.81 -12.80
C GLY A 12 42.22 -8.40 -12.88
N LEU A 13 41.76 -7.83 -14.01
CA LEU A 13 40.35 -7.49 -14.26
C LEU A 13 39.56 -8.78 -14.52
N GLU A 14 40.06 -9.70 -15.33
CA GLU A 14 39.44 -10.99 -15.59
C GLU A 14 39.21 -11.80 -14.30
N ALA A 15 40.24 -11.83 -13.43
CA ALA A 15 40.12 -12.50 -12.13
C ALA A 15 39.05 -11.86 -11.25
N ARG A 16 38.96 -10.52 -11.21
CA ARG A 16 37.92 -9.79 -10.46
C ARG A 16 36.52 -9.96 -11.05
N VAL A 17 36.41 -9.99 -12.37
CA VAL A 17 35.13 -10.27 -13.04
C VAL A 17 34.67 -11.69 -12.73
N GLY A 18 35.57 -12.68 -12.80
CA GLY A 18 35.25 -14.06 -12.45
C GLY A 18 34.84 -14.23 -10.99
N GLU A 19 35.47 -13.51 -10.05
CA GLU A 19 35.08 -13.50 -8.65
C GLU A 19 33.72 -12.83 -8.43
N LEU A 20 33.45 -11.71 -9.12
CA LEU A 20 32.16 -11.04 -9.08
C LEU A 20 31.04 -11.91 -9.67
N GLU A 21 31.30 -12.57 -10.78
CA GLU A 21 30.33 -13.49 -11.39
C GLU A 21 30.04 -14.70 -10.51
N ALA A 22 31.06 -15.26 -9.85
CA ALA A 22 30.92 -16.38 -8.94
C ALA A 22 30.18 -16.05 -7.64
N THR A 23 30.24 -14.77 -7.21
CA THR A 23 29.59 -14.30 -5.98
C THR A 23 28.23 -13.63 -6.23
N GLN A 24 27.88 -13.31 -7.48
CA GLN A 24 26.58 -12.75 -7.81
C GLN A 24 25.49 -13.81 -7.72
N PHE A 25 24.40 -13.48 -7.01
CA PHE A 25 23.20 -14.31 -6.93
C PHE A 25 22.61 -14.60 -8.34
N SER A 26 22.59 -13.59 -9.22
CA SER A 26 22.18 -13.70 -10.63
C SER A 26 22.44 -12.38 -11.34
N THR A 27 22.78 -12.43 -12.63
CA THR A 27 22.88 -11.24 -13.48
C THR A 27 21.50 -10.68 -13.85
N THR A 28 20.48 -11.52 -13.86
CA THR A 28 19.09 -11.17 -14.21
C THR A 28 18.21 -10.88 -13.01
N THR A 29 18.59 -11.36 -11.82
CA THR A 29 17.80 -11.19 -10.59
C THR A 29 18.59 -10.41 -9.55
N LYS A 30 18.02 -9.31 -9.07
CA LYS A 30 18.56 -8.53 -7.94
C LYS A 30 17.80 -8.88 -6.68
N LEU A 31 18.52 -9.37 -5.67
CA LEU A 31 17.97 -9.64 -4.34
C LEU A 31 18.12 -8.40 -3.45
N LYS A 32 17.04 -8.00 -2.78
CA LYS A 32 17.04 -6.95 -1.75
C LYS A 32 16.38 -7.50 -0.49
N GLY A 33 17.12 -7.55 0.61
CA GLY A 33 16.62 -7.94 1.92
C GLY A 33 16.36 -6.72 2.81
N GLN A 34 15.37 -6.83 3.69
CA GLN A 34 15.07 -5.85 4.73
C GLN A 34 14.58 -6.58 5.97
N ALA A 35 15.12 -6.19 7.13
CA ALA A 35 14.61 -6.61 8.43
C ALA A 35 14.24 -5.36 9.23
N ASP A 36 13.02 -5.32 9.71
CA ASP A 36 12.50 -4.25 10.56
C ASP A 36 12.21 -4.83 11.94
N TYR A 37 12.61 -4.11 12.97
CA TYR A 37 12.39 -4.47 14.37
C TYR A 37 11.50 -3.43 15.02
N PHE A 38 10.54 -3.89 15.81
CA PHE A 38 9.55 -3.06 16.48
C PHE A 38 9.59 -3.36 17.97
N ILE A 39 9.80 -2.33 18.78
CA ILE A 39 9.79 -2.40 20.23
C ILE A 39 8.77 -1.39 20.71
N GLY A 40 7.75 -1.84 21.43
CA GLY A 40 6.73 -0.94 21.96
C GLY A 40 5.52 -1.68 22.50
N GLY A 41 4.58 -0.92 22.98
CA GLY A 41 3.28 -1.35 23.46
C GLY A 41 2.21 -0.32 23.11
N VAL A 42 0.95 -0.68 23.27
CA VAL A 42 -0.21 0.19 23.07
C VAL A 42 -0.94 0.36 24.39
N SER A 43 -1.36 1.59 24.67
CA SER A 43 -2.22 1.90 25.83
C SER A 43 -3.52 2.50 25.31
N TYR A 44 -4.64 1.98 25.79
CA TYR A 44 -5.98 2.45 25.46
C TYR A 44 -6.53 3.28 26.61
N ASN A 45 -7.06 4.47 26.31
CA ASN A 45 -7.60 5.39 27.33
C ASN A 45 -8.96 4.96 27.85
N ASP A 46 -9.75 4.29 27.02
CA ASP A 46 -11.10 3.83 27.38
C ASP A 46 -11.24 2.32 27.17
N ARG A 47 -11.09 1.57 28.26
CA ARG A 47 -11.14 0.11 28.26
C ARG A 47 -12.54 -0.45 28.37
N ASP A 48 -13.45 0.32 28.95
CA ASP A 48 -14.79 -0.15 29.27
C ASP A 48 -15.62 -0.29 27.99
N GLU A 49 -15.49 0.65 27.05
CA GLU A 49 -16.18 0.56 25.75
C GLU A 49 -15.67 -0.60 24.87
N CYS A 50 -14.39 -0.92 24.94
CA CYS A 50 -13.80 -2.03 24.17
C CYS A 50 -14.17 -3.43 24.68
N ASN A 51 -14.54 -3.53 25.96
CA ASN A 51 -14.85 -4.83 26.59
C ASN A 51 -16.36 -5.08 26.72
N GLU A 52 -17.21 -4.17 26.26
CA GLU A 52 -18.66 -4.37 26.32
C GLU A 52 -19.11 -5.61 25.52
N THR A 53 -20.01 -6.37 26.15
CA THR A 53 -20.60 -7.58 25.60
C THR A 53 -21.56 -7.22 24.46
N GLY A 54 -21.03 -6.92 23.31
CA GLY A 54 -21.78 -6.44 22.14
C GLY A 54 -20.92 -5.87 21.04
N ALA A 55 -19.64 -5.60 21.32
CA ALA A 55 -18.69 -5.22 20.28
C ALA A 55 -18.55 -6.36 19.24
N THR A 56 -19.22 -6.19 18.13
CA THR A 56 -19.14 -7.12 17.00
C THR A 56 -17.99 -6.69 16.11
N GLY A 57 -17.03 -7.56 15.91
CA GLY A 57 -15.90 -7.31 15.03
C GLY A 57 -14.57 -7.77 15.61
N GLN A 58 -13.47 -7.33 15.03
CA GLN A 58 -12.11 -7.73 15.44
C GLN A 58 -11.69 -7.22 16.84
N GLN A 59 -12.50 -6.41 17.48
CA GLN A 59 -12.20 -5.75 18.76
C GLN A 59 -12.77 -6.45 20.00
N ALA A 60 -13.70 -7.38 19.85
CA ALA A 60 -14.27 -8.07 21.00
C ALA A 60 -13.16 -8.73 21.87
N GLY A 61 -12.91 -8.17 23.05
CA GLY A 61 -12.01 -8.71 24.06
C GLY A 61 -10.51 -8.42 23.87
N LYS A 62 -10.11 -7.37 23.12
CA LYS A 62 -8.69 -7.09 22.82
C LYS A 62 -8.15 -5.74 23.30
N CYS A 63 -8.90 -4.94 23.98
CA CYS A 63 -8.41 -3.69 24.56
C CYS A 63 -7.74 -3.92 25.93
N THR A 64 -6.75 -4.76 25.97
CA THR A 64 -5.86 -4.90 27.10
C THR A 64 -4.61 -4.08 26.85
N ASP A 65 -4.13 -3.37 27.90
CA ASP A 65 -2.80 -2.77 27.82
C ASP A 65 -1.79 -3.83 27.49
N ASP A 66 -1.09 -3.61 26.41
CA ASP A 66 -0.08 -4.54 25.99
C ASP A 66 1.25 -4.22 26.68
N ASN A 67 1.87 -5.25 27.20
CA ASN A 67 3.24 -5.17 27.66
C ASN A 67 4.17 -4.78 26.54
N LEU A 68 5.36 -4.29 26.88
CA LEU A 68 6.41 -4.04 25.91
C LEU A 68 6.67 -5.29 25.09
N SER A 69 6.43 -5.22 23.80
CA SER A 69 6.64 -6.30 22.84
C SER A 69 7.87 -6.02 21.97
N PHE A 70 8.55 -7.07 21.53
CA PHE A 70 9.62 -7.03 20.56
C PHE A 70 9.23 -7.91 19.37
N SER A 71 8.96 -7.27 18.24
CA SER A 71 8.45 -7.91 17.04
C SER A 71 9.33 -7.60 15.84
N TYR A 72 9.19 -8.36 14.76
CA TYR A 72 9.95 -8.14 13.54
C TYR A 72 9.12 -8.39 12.28
N ARG A 73 9.59 -7.78 11.19
CA ARG A 73 9.25 -8.14 9.81
C ARG A 73 10.52 -8.42 9.03
N PHE A 74 10.53 -9.50 8.29
CA PHE A 74 11.57 -9.82 7.33
C PHE A 74 11.01 -9.90 5.91
N THR A 75 11.68 -9.25 4.97
CA THR A 75 11.24 -9.15 3.57
C THR A 75 12.42 -9.42 2.64
N LEU A 76 12.23 -10.29 1.65
CA LEU A 76 13.13 -10.52 0.53
C LEU A 76 12.41 -10.15 -0.77
N ASN A 77 12.96 -9.21 -1.52
CA ASN A 77 12.47 -8.81 -2.83
C ASN A 77 13.42 -9.34 -3.91
N LEU A 78 12.91 -10.17 -4.80
CA LEU A 78 13.60 -10.64 -5.99
C LEU A 78 13.06 -9.83 -7.18
N ASN A 79 13.93 -9.02 -7.77
CA ASN A 79 13.61 -8.20 -8.94
C ASN A 79 14.34 -8.81 -10.13
N THR A 80 13.60 -9.54 -10.97
CA THR A 80 14.13 -10.24 -12.14
C THR A 80 13.72 -9.50 -13.40
N SER A 81 14.69 -9.23 -14.28
CA SER A 81 14.42 -8.65 -15.59
C SER A 81 15.03 -9.57 -16.67
N PHE A 82 14.24 -9.91 -17.66
CA PHE A 82 14.67 -10.77 -18.78
C PHE A 82 15.15 -9.97 -19.99
N THR A 83 14.62 -8.76 -20.15
CA THR A 83 14.88 -7.89 -21.32
C THR A 83 15.61 -6.60 -20.95
N GLY A 84 15.83 -6.34 -19.64
CA GLY A 84 16.37 -5.09 -19.12
C GLY A 84 15.34 -3.96 -18.99
N LYS A 85 14.11 -4.16 -19.50
CA LYS A 85 13.02 -3.17 -19.44
C LYS A 85 11.76 -3.70 -18.75
N ASP A 86 11.72 -4.97 -18.42
CA ASP A 86 10.64 -5.68 -17.74
C ASP A 86 10.99 -5.96 -16.28
N LEU A 87 10.02 -6.38 -15.50
CA LEU A 87 10.19 -6.73 -14.09
C LEU A 87 9.27 -7.90 -13.71
N LEU A 88 9.85 -9.05 -13.44
CA LEU A 88 9.20 -10.07 -12.62
C LEU A 88 9.54 -9.77 -11.16
N TYR A 89 8.54 -9.33 -10.40
CA TYR A 89 8.67 -9.05 -8.99
C TYR A 89 8.16 -10.22 -8.15
N THR A 90 9.02 -10.74 -7.29
CA THR A 90 8.65 -11.75 -6.30
C THR A 90 9.05 -11.26 -4.91
N ARG A 91 8.11 -11.27 -3.96
CA ARG A 91 8.38 -10.91 -2.57
C ARG A 91 8.11 -12.09 -1.65
N LEU A 92 9.12 -12.45 -0.88
CA LEU A 92 9.00 -13.36 0.24
C LEU A 92 8.98 -12.54 1.53
N ARG A 93 8.03 -12.84 2.42
CA ARG A 93 7.87 -12.08 3.64
C ARG A 93 7.43 -12.97 4.80
N THR A 94 7.90 -12.63 5.99
CA THR A 94 7.45 -13.20 7.26
C THR A 94 7.49 -12.15 8.37
N GLY A 95 6.89 -12.46 9.51
CA GLY A 95 6.90 -11.65 10.72
C GLY A 95 6.19 -12.35 11.86
N ASN A 96 6.24 -11.76 13.04
CA ASN A 96 5.59 -12.26 14.25
C ASN A 96 4.66 -11.23 14.91
N MET A 97 4.17 -10.25 14.14
CA MET A 97 3.32 -9.18 14.66
C MET A 97 1.85 -9.60 14.60
N ASP A 98 1.41 -10.41 15.55
CA ASP A 98 0.08 -11.01 15.47
C ASP A 98 -1.00 -10.28 16.26
N ASN A 99 -0.67 -9.27 17.06
CA ASN A 99 -1.65 -8.63 17.96
C ASN A 99 -1.66 -7.11 17.81
N VAL A 100 -0.93 -6.44 18.66
CA VAL A 100 -0.97 -4.99 18.91
C VAL A 100 -0.86 -4.16 17.64
N TRP A 101 0.15 -4.44 16.82
CA TRP A 101 0.51 -3.61 15.66
C TRP A 101 -0.27 -3.92 14.39
N THR A 102 -1.25 -4.81 14.48
CA THR A 102 -2.13 -5.19 13.36
C THR A 102 -3.60 -5.05 13.69
N GLN A 103 -3.91 -4.43 14.83
CA GLN A 103 -5.27 -4.06 15.19
C GLN A 103 -5.67 -2.75 14.52
N THR A 104 -6.94 -2.47 14.50
CA THR A 104 -7.53 -1.36 13.76
C THR A 104 -6.84 -0.04 14.09
N ASP A 105 -6.77 0.36 15.36
CA ASP A 105 -6.32 1.69 15.78
C ASP A 105 -4.80 1.84 15.87
N SER A 106 -4.07 0.74 15.84
CA SER A 106 -2.61 0.72 15.97
C SER A 106 -1.91 0.05 14.78
N TYR A 107 -2.59 -0.09 13.63
CA TYR A 107 -2.05 -0.80 12.48
C TYR A 107 -0.85 -0.07 11.89
N LEU A 108 0.34 -0.63 12.06
CA LEU A 108 1.55 -0.06 11.48
C LEU A 108 1.63 -0.36 9.96
N SER A 109 2.08 0.61 9.19
CA SER A 109 2.29 0.48 7.74
C SER A 109 3.14 -0.73 7.37
N ASP A 110 4.08 -1.05 8.21
CA ASP A 110 5.06 -2.10 8.02
C ASP A 110 4.82 -3.37 8.83
N ALA A 111 3.68 -3.45 9.54
CA ALA A 111 3.32 -4.65 10.29
C ALA A 111 3.14 -5.88 9.39
N LYS A 112 3.53 -7.04 9.90
CA LYS A 112 3.34 -8.32 9.21
C LYS A 112 3.04 -9.45 10.19
N LYS A 113 1.85 -10.03 10.02
CA LYS A 113 1.49 -11.34 10.58
C LYS A 113 2.18 -12.44 9.79
N GLY A 114 2.43 -13.58 10.38
CA GLY A 114 2.99 -14.70 9.62
C GLY A 114 3.51 -15.87 10.43
N ASP A 115 3.37 -15.86 11.74
CA ASP A 115 3.76 -16.97 12.63
C ASP A 115 5.18 -17.49 12.32
N ASN A 116 6.09 -16.59 11.99
CA ASN A 116 7.46 -16.91 11.54
C ASN A 116 7.53 -17.75 10.24
N SER A 117 6.44 -17.91 9.52
CA SER A 117 6.41 -18.67 8.26
C SER A 117 6.74 -17.78 7.07
N LEU A 118 7.76 -18.12 6.31
CA LEU A 118 8.14 -17.42 5.09
C LEU A 118 7.18 -17.82 3.96
N LYS A 119 6.51 -16.84 3.36
CA LYS A 119 5.52 -17.06 2.29
C LYS A 119 5.80 -16.16 1.10
N VAL A 120 5.37 -16.58 -0.10
CA VAL A 120 5.26 -15.70 -1.25
C VAL A 120 4.13 -14.72 -0.96
N ASP A 121 4.48 -13.45 -0.81
CA ASP A 121 3.57 -12.39 -0.39
C ASP A 121 3.11 -11.53 -1.57
N LYS A 122 3.93 -11.45 -2.62
CA LYS A 122 3.65 -10.77 -3.88
C LYS A 122 4.29 -11.50 -5.05
N LEU A 123 3.59 -11.53 -6.20
CA LEU A 123 4.08 -12.09 -7.44
C LEU A 123 3.37 -11.44 -8.64
N TRP A 124 4.12 -10.69 -9.45
CA TRP A 124 3.59 -10.09 -10.68
C TRP A 124 4.68 -9.85 -11.71
N TYR A 125 4.27 -9.65 -12.96
CA TYR A 125 5.11 -9.30 -14.08
C TYR A 125 4.67 -8.00 -14.71
N THR A 126 5.61 -7.08 -14.90
CA THR A 126 5.41 -5.78 -15.51
C THR A 126 6.29 -5.66 -16.75
N PHE A 127 5.73 -5.24 -17.86
CA PHE A 127 6.48 -5.06 -19.11
C PHE A 127 6.01 -3.83 -19.88
N PRO A 128 6.92 -3.16 -20.62
CA PRO A 128 6.59 -2.01 -21.44
C PRO A 128 5.94 -2.44 -22.76
N VAL A 129 5.02 -1.60 -23.26
CA VAL A 129 4.47 -1.66 -24.61
C VAL A 129 4.75 -0.30 -25.25
N GLY A 130 5.77 -0.24 -26.10
CA GLY A 130 6.32 1.02 -26.59
C GLY A 130 7.09 1.78 -25.50
N ASN A 131 7.05 3.11 -25.55
CA ASN A 131 7.81 3.97 -24.64
C ASN A 131 6.95 4.55 -23.50
N GLU A 132 5.65 4.60 -23.67
CA GLU A 132 4.74 5.31 -22.76
C GLU A 132 3.80 4.38 -21.98
N ILE A 133 3.61 3.14 -22.44
CA ILE A 133 2.67 2.20 -21.85
C ILE A 133 3.40 1.13 -21.07
N GLN A 134 2.91 0.84 -19.89
CA GLN A 134 3.34 -0.25 -19.03
C GLN A 134 2.13 -1.14 -18.71
N VAL A 135 2.29 -2.44 -18.86
CA VAL A 135 1.27 -3.44 -18.53
C VAL A 135 1.77 -4.28 -17.37
N THR A 136 0.91 -4.52 -16.40
CA THR A 136 1.21 -5.38 -15.26
C THR A 136 0.17 -6.47 -15.15
N VAL A 137 0.61 -7.71 -14.92
CA VAL A 137 -0.24 -8.86 -14.62
C VAL A 137 0.32 -9.59 -13.41
N GLY A 138 -0.52 -10.04 -12.51
CA GLY A 138 -0.05 -10.66 -11.27
C GLY A 138 -1.04 -11.63 -10.66
N ALA A 139 -0.49 -12.69 -10.06
CA ALA A 139 -1.26 -13.65 -9.28
C ALA A 139 -1.44 -13.21 -7.82
N LEU A 140 -0.52 -12.37 -7.31
CA LEU A 140 -0.52 -11.83 -5.95
C LEU A 140 -0.12 -10.36 -6.00
N ILE A 141 -1.05 -9.49 -6.37
CA ILE A 141 -0.83 -8.03 -6.48
C ILE A 141 -1.92 -7.26 -5.75
N GLU A 142 -1.62 -6.06 -5.29
CA GLU A 142 -2.59 -5.08 -4.81
C GLU A 142 -2.70 -3.94 -5.84
N ASN A 143 -3.88 -3.38 -5.99
CA ASN A 143 -4.22 -2.37 -7.00
C ASN A 143 -3.29 -1.16 -7.02
N TYR A 144 -2.85 -0.65 -5.87
CA TYR A 144 -1.99 0.54 -5.79
C TYR A 144 -0.56 0.34 -6.30
N TYR A 145 -0.14 -0.89 -6.60
CA TYR A 145 1.15 -1.12 -7.30
C TYR A 145 1.09 -0.82 -8.80
N MET A 146 -0.11 -0.64 -9.34
CA MET A 146 -0.36 -0.41 -10.75
C MET A 146 -0.82 1.03 -11.05
N VAL A 147 -0.55 1.97 -10.14
CA VAL A 147 -0.77 3.42 -10.31
C VAL A 147 0.49 4.18 -9.94
N GLU A 148 0.60 5.44 -10.39
CA GLU A 148 1.69 6.33 -9.96
C GLU A 148 1.55 6.64 -8.47
N THR A 149 2.68 6.72 -7.76
CA THR A 149 2.69 7.00 -6.33
C THR A 149 2.08 8.37 -6.02
N PRO A 150 0.93 8.44 -5.36
CA PRO A 150 0.16 9.69 -5.29
C PRO A 150 0.67 10.68 -4.25
N THR A 151 1.48 10.24 -3.28
CA THR A 151 2.06 11.08 -2.22
C THR A 151 3.47 10.63 -1.87
N ARG A 152 4.22 11.50 -1.18
CA ARG A 152 5.61 11.20 -0.76
C ARG A 152 5.75 10.89 0.72
N TYR A 153 4.74 11.14 1.51
CA TYR A 153 4.74 10.81 2.93
C TYR A 153 4.87 9.29 3.14
N LYS A 154 5.79 8.90 4.03
CA LYS A 154 5.99 7.50 4.43
C LYS A 154 5.56 7.32 5.88
N PRO A 155 4.36 6.82 6.12
CA PRO A 155 3.78 6.77 7.44
C PRO A 155 4.29 5.62 8.29
N ILE A 156 4.19 5.81 9.60
CA ILE A 156 4.24 4.75 10.60
C ILE A 156 2.88 4.04 10.66
N LEU A 157 1.79 4.81 10.79
CA LEU A 157 0.43 4.26 10.75
C LEU A 157 -0.01 3.95 9.31
N LYS A 158 -0.61 2.79 9.11
CA LYS A 158 -1.10 2.36 7.79
C LYS A 158 -2.19 3.29 7.25
N ALA A 159 -2.95 3.91 8.12
CA ALA A 159 -4.00 4.86 7.76
C ALA A 159 -3.52 5.97 6.82
N PHE A 160 -2.33 6.51 7.04
CA PHE A 160 -1.76 7.60 6.25
C PHE A 160 -0.99 7.17 5.00
N LYS A 161 -0.92 5.88 4.73
CA LYS A 161 -0.24 5.37 3.53
C LYS A 161 -0.94 5.87 2.26
N LEU A 162 -0.15 6.27 1.25
CA LEU A 162 -0.63 6.69 -0.07
C LEU A 162 -1.59 7.89 -0.04
N GLY A 163 -1.51 8.74 0.99
CA GLY A 163 -2.38 9.89 1.14
C GLY A 163 -3.75 9.57 1.77
N GLY A 164 -3.84 8.47 2.47
CA GLY A 164 -5.05 7.89 3.06
C GLY A 164 -5.33 6.52 2.46
N TYR A 165 -5.11 5.46 3.25
CA TYR A 165 -5.22 4.10 2.73
C TYR A 165 -6.67 3.64 2.57
N GLY A 166 -7.50 3.89 3.52
CA GLY A 166 -8.92 3.63 3.66
C GLY A 166 -9.70 3.03 2.52
N ALA A 167 -10.86 3.62 2.25
CA ALA A 167 -11.79 3.14 1.25
C ALA A 167 -11.22 3.18 -0.18
N LEU A 168 -10.39 4.19 -0.49
CA LEU A 168 -9.85 4.34 -1.85
C LEU A 168 -8.78 3.30 -2.19
N MET A 169 -7.80 3.08 -1.29
CA MET A 169 -6.59 2.28 -1.57
C MET A 169 -6.63 0.87 -0.98
N GLY A 170 -7.48 0.62 0.01
CA GLY A 170 -7.60 -0.69 0.64
C GLY A 170 -8.11 -1.74 -0.34
N ALA A 171 -7.34 -2.81 -0.54
CA ALA A 171 -7.71 -3.93 -1.39
C ALA A 171 -7.06 -5.22 -0.88
N SER A 172 -7.62 -6.35 -1.27
CA SER A 172 -6.98 -7.65 -1.08
C SER A 172 -5.76 -7.80 -1.99
N THR A 173 -4.87 -8.70 -1.62
CA THR A 173 -3.84 -9.19 -2.53
C THR A 173 -4.40 -10.37 -3.32
N GLY A 174 -4.44 -10.25 -4.63
CA GLY A 174 -5.02 -11.30 -5.46
C GLY A 174 -4.60 -11.24 -6.92
N GLN A 175 -5.36 -11.93 -7.76
CA GLN A 175 -5.16 -11.98 -9.19
C GLN A 175 -5.60 -10.66 -9.81
N GLY A 176 -4.72 -10.04 -10.60
CA GLY A 176 -5.03 -8.74 -11.17
C GLY A 176 -4.20 -8.38 -12.39
N ALA A 177 -4.69 -7.38 -13.08
CA ALA A 177 -4.00 -6.77 -14.21
C ALA A 177 -4.27 -5.27 -14.27
N GLY A 178 -3.33 -4.53 -14.85
CA GLY A 178 -3.47 -3.10 -15.03
C GLY A 178 -2.62 -2.58 -16.18
N ILE A 179 -3.00 -1.41 -16.63
CA ILE A 179 -2.31 -0.64 -17.66
C ILE A 179 -2.03 0.76 -17.13
N GLN A 180 -0.85 1.26 -17.39
CA GLN A 180 -0.43 2.61 -17.07
C GLN A 180 0.15 3.25 -18.32
N TRP A 181 -0.34 4.44 -18.65
CA TRP A 181 0.24 5.32 -19.66
C TRP A 181 0.88 6.51 -18.98
N ARG A 182 2.05 6.91 -19.43
CA ARG A 182 2.75 8.10 -19.00
C ARG A 182 3.29 8.85 -20.19
N GLN A 183 2.99 10.12 -20.26
CA GLN A 183 3.48 11.01 -21.30
C GLN A 183 5.02 11.04 -21.30
N ASP A 184 5.61 10.88 -22.48
CA ASP A 184 7.06 11.02 -22.69
C ASP A 184 7.40 12.53 -22.77
N VAL A 185 8.18 13.03 -21.80
CA VAL A 185 8.59 14.42 -21.68
C VAL A 185 10.07 14.51 -21.32
N ALA A 186 10.67 15.67 -21.47
CA ALA A 186 12.05 15.87 -21.06
C ALA A 186 12.27 15.65 -19.56
N PRO A 187 13.46 15.22 -19.13
CA PRO A 187 13.74 14.98 -17.72
C PRO A 187 13.48 16.22 -16.85
N GLY A 188 12.64 16.08 -15.83
CA GLY A 188 12.26 17.13 -14.90
C GLY A 188 10.98 17.89 -15.27
N GLU A 189 10.48 17.74 -16.48
CA GLU A 189 9.20 18.32 -16.89
C GLU A 189 8.01 17.55 -16.26
N ALA A 190 6.91 18.27 -16.14
CA ALA A 190 5.67 17.68 -15.68
C ALA A 190 5.01 16.86 -16.78
N ALA A 191 4.55 15.66 -16.45
CA ALA A 191 3.93 14.73 -17.37
C ALA A 191 2.55 14.31 -16.89
N PHE A 192 1.64 14.08 -17.81
CA PHE A 192 0.40 13.37 -17.54
C PHE A 192 0.66 11.89 -17.36
N ASN A 193 -0.10 11.27 -16.48
CA ASN A 193 -0.25 9.82 -16.42
C ASN A 193 -1.72 9.42 -16.29
N VAL A 194 -2.05 8.25 -16.82
CA VAL A 194 -3.36 7.61 -16.67
C VAL A 194 -3.12 6.15 -16.35
N ALA A 195 -3.81 5.63 -15.35
CA ALA A 195 -3.72 4.22 -14.98
C ALA A 195 -5.12 3.65 -14.71
N ALA A 196 -5.29 2.37 -15.00
CA ALA A 196 -6.47 1.60 -14.63
C ALA A 196 -6.09 0.16 -14.35
N ASN A 197 -6.68 -0.43 -13.33
CA ASN A 197 -6.41 -1.82 -12.96
C ASN A 197 -7.61 -2.45 -12.26
N TYR A 198 -7.58 -3.77 -12.22
CA TYR A 198 -8.52 -4.60 -11.49
C TYR A 198 -7.77 -5.70 -10.73
N VAL A 199 -8.21 -5.97 -9.51
CA VAL A 199 -7.71 -7.06 -8.67
C VAL A 199 -8.90 -7.78 -8.04
N ALA A 200 -8.94 -9.09 -8.17
CA ALA A 200 -9.89 -9.97 -7.48
C ALA A 200 -9.37 -10.31 -6.08
N ASP A 201 -10.24 -10.69 -5.16
CA ASP A 201 -9.80 -11.28 -3.88
C ASP A 201 -9.00 -12.56 -4.14
N GLY A 202 -7.88 -12.71 -3.44
CA GLY A 202 -6.90 -13.76 -3.75
C GLY A 202 -7.40 -15.18 -3.55
N SER A 203 -8.32 -15.40 -2.64
CA SER A 203 -8.90 -16.73 -2.38
C SER A 203 -10.01 -17.07 -3.39
N GLU A 204 -10.82 -16.09 -3.73
CA GLU A 204 -11.97 -16.25 -4.63
C GLU A 204 -11.54 -16.21 -6.09
N GLY A 205 -10.65 -15.29 -6.44
CA GLY A 205 -10.13 -15.14 -7.80
C GLY A 205 -9.32 -16.32 -8.33
N ALA A 206 -8.74 -17.12 -7.43
CA ALA A 206 -8.03 -18.35 -7.76
C ALA A 206 -8.91 -19.60 -7.76
N ASP A 207 -10.14 -19.49 -7.28
CA ASP A 207 -11.09 -20.61 -7.20
C ASP A 207 -11.75 -20.83 -8.56
N SER A 208 -11.85 -22.09 -8.98
CA SER A 208 -12.47 -22.48 -10.26
C SER A 208 -13.96 -22.84 -10.15
N ASP A 209 -14.59 -22.59 -9.00
CA ASP A 209 -16.02 -22.74 -8.84
C ASP A 209 -16.78 -21.86 -9.86
N SER A 210 -17.95 -22.29 -10.30
CA SER A 210 -18.72 -21.63 -11.37
C SER A 210 -19.18 -20.21 -11.03
N THR A 211 -19.20 -19.86 -9.75
CA THR A 211 -19.58 -18.52 -9.25
C THR A 211 -18.38 -17.66 -8.87
N LYS A 212 -17.18 -18.26 -8.81
CA LYS A 212 -15.91 -17.61 -8.42
C LYS A 212 -15.00 -17.36 -9.62
N GLY A 213 -13.71 -17.20 -9.38
CA GLY A 213 -12.74 -16.78 -10.40
C GLY A 213 -12.62 -15.25 -10.48
N MET A 214 -11.79 -14.74 -11.37
CA MET A 214 -11.45 -13.32 -11.41
C MET A 214 -12.65 -12.37 -11.58
N PHE A 215 -13.73 -12.81 -12.21
CA PHE A 215 -14.92 -12.01 -12.50
C PHE A 215 -16.22 -12.71 -12.12
N GLY A 216 -16.13 -13.66 -11.21
CA GLY A 216 -17.27 -14.41 -10.73
C GLY A 216 -18.25 -13.56 -9.92
N SER A 217 -19.53 -13.92 -9.92
CA SER A 217 -20.56 -13.22 -9.16
C SER A 217 -20.38 -13.29 -7.65
N ALA A 218 -19.64 -14.30 -7.17
CA ALA A 218 -19.27 -14.49 -5.77
C ALA A 218 -17.82 -14.06 -5.47
N THR A 219 -17.19 -13.24 -6.33
CA THR A 219 -15.84 -12.77 -6.15
C THR A 219 -15.83 -11.29 -5.81
N ASP A 220 -15.14 -10.93 -4.74
CA ASP A 220 -14.87 -9.53 -4.44
C ASP A 220 -13.88 -8.96 -5.44
N GLY A 221 -14.25 -7.84 -6.03
CA GLY A 221 -13.49 -7.16 -7.07
C GLY A 221 -13.14 -5.73 -6.71
N TYR A 222 -11.92 -5.31 -7.06
CA TYR A 222 -11.40 -3.99 -6.75
C TYR A 222 -10.86 -3.33 -8.01
N PHE A 223 -11.64 -2.42 -8.57
CA PHE A 223 -11.19 -1.56 -9.67
C PHE A 223 -10.57 -0.29 -9.10
N LEU A 224 -9.44 0.15 -9.67
CA LEU A 224 -8.80 1.43 -9.34
C LEU A 224 -8.33 2.10 -10.63
N SER A 225 -8.62 3.39 -10.76
CA SER A 225 -8.08 4.23 -11.82
C SER A 225 -7.49 5.53 -11.27
N GLN A 226 -6.56 6.10 -12.02
CA GLN A 226 -5.88 7.34 -11.68
C GLN A 226 -5.66 8.17 -12.94
N ILE A 227 -5.85 9.47 -12.82
CA ILE A 227 -5.32 10.48 -13.72
C ILE A 227 -4.50 11.46 -12.92
N GLY A 228 -3.29 11.77 -13.39
CA GLY A 228 -2.40 12.65 -12.66
C GLY A 228 -1.55 13.50 -13.57
N TYR A 229 -1.02 14.59 -13.01
CA TYR A 229 -0.10 15.50 -13.66
C TYR A 229 0.92 16.03 -12.68
N GLY A 230 2.17 16.06 -13.07
CA GLY A 230 3.24 16.59 -12.24
C GLY A 230 4.61 16.01 -12.58
N ASN A 231 5.55 16.31 -11.70
CA ASN A 231 6.94 15.90 -11.80
C ASN A 231 7.48 15.43 -10.43
N ARG A 232 8.81 15.44 -10.28
CA ARG A 232 9.44 15.04 -9.02
C ARG A 232 9.20 16.02 -7.86
N GLN A 233 8.95 17.31 -8.13
CA GLN A 233 8.74 18.32 -7.10
C GLN A 233 7.29 18.38 -6.65
N TRP A 234 6.36 18.21 -7.55
CA TRP A 234 4.94 18.27 -7.25
C TRP A 234 4.14 17.33 -8.13
N TYR A 235 3.04 16.87 -7.62
CA TYR A 235 2.13 16.00 -8.33
C TYR A 235 0.74 16.12 -7.76
N VAL A 236 -0.25 16.10 -8.63
CA VAL A 236 -1.66 16.08 -8.28
C VAL A 236 -2.33 14.97 -9.05
N SER A 237 -3.17 14.19 -8.40
CA SER A 237 -3.94 13.13 -9.06
C SER A 237 -5.35 13.00 -8.53
N GLY A 238 -6.28 12.75 -9.46
CA GLY A 238 -7.60 12.25 -9.18
C GLY A 238 -7.62 10.73 -9.28
N LEU A 239 -8.30 10.07 -8.34
CA LEU A 239 -8.43 8.62 -8.32
C LEU A 239 -9.92 8.25 -8.21
N PHE A 240 -10.26 7.13 -8.81
CA PHE A 240 -11.56 6.50 -8.68
C PHE A 240 -11.37 5.02 -8.37
N ALA A 241 -12.05 4.52 -7.35
CA ALA A 241 -12.11 3.11 -7.02
C ALA A 241 -13.54 2.63 -6.99
N SER A 242 -13.78 1.41 -7.44
CA SER A 242 -15.06 0.70 -7.26
C SER A 242 -14.75 -0.64 -6.60
N LYS A 243 -15.30 -0.84 -5.41
CA LYS A 243 -15.16 -2.06 -4.62
C LYS A 243 -16.48 -2.80 -4.64
N GLN A 244 -16.44 -4.01 -5.15
CA GLN A 244 -17.60 -4.89 -5.25
C GLN A 244 -17.42 -6.05 -4.30
N GLY A 245 -18.32 -6.23 -3.37
CA GLY A 245 -18.38 -7.39 -2.49
C GLY A 245 -19.42 -8.38 -3.00
N ALA A 246 -19.10 -9.66 -2.95
CA ALA A 246 -19.99 -10.71 -3.45
C ALA A 246 -21.21 -10.93 -2.56
N ASP A 247 -21.07 -10.73 -1.26
CA ASP A 247 -22.10 -11.05 -0.27
C ASP A 247 -22.37 -9.93 0.76
N GLY A 248 -21.85 -8.74 0.51
CA GLY A 248 -22.03 -7.59 1.41
C GLY A 248 -21.37 -7.74 2.79
N SER A 249 -20.56 -8.75 3.00
CA SER A 249 -19.99 -9.06 4.30
C SER A 249 -18.63 -8.41 4.54
N LYS A 250 -17.97 -7.86 3.50
CA LYS A 250 -16.64 -7.29 3.63
C LYS A 250 -16.66 -5.80 3.99
N PRO A 251 -15.70 -5.35 4.82
CA PRO A 251 -15.60 -3.96 5.20
C PRO A 251 -15.45 -3.07 3.97
N ALA A 252 -16.34 -2.12 3.80
CA ALA A 252 -16.25 -1.13 2.73
C ALA A 252 -14.98 -0.29 2.84
N MET A 253 -14.43 -0.14 4.04
CA MET A 253 -13.43 0.84 4.39
C MET A 253 -12.04 0.27 4.68
N GLY A 254 -11.79 -0.99 4.38
CA GLY A 254 -10.47 -1.57 4.55
C GLY A 254 -10.09 -1.88 6.00
N TYR A 255 -8.86 -1.63 6.42
CA TYR A 255 -8.31 -2.13 7.68
C TYR A 255 -8.70 -1.35 8.94
N SER A 256 -9.51 -0.31 8.86
CA SER A 256 -9.37 0.74 9.84
C SER A 256 -10.64 1.41 10.31
N THR A 257 -11.71 0.68 10.44
CA THR A 257 -12.83 1.21 11.22
C THR A 257 -13.00 0.43 12.50
N PRO A 258 -13.20 1.10 13.62
CA PRO A 258 -13.50 0.45 14.89
C PRO A 258 -14.62 -0.57 14.77
N ASP A 259 -15.61 -0.29 13.96
CA ASP A 259 -16.82 -1.07 13.83
C ASP A 259 -16.94 -1.87 12.53
N ALA A 260 -15.86 -2.17 11.83
CA ALA A 260 -15.85 -3.02 10.63
C ALA A 260 -17.12 -2.86 9.76
N LYS A 261 -17.58 -1.62 9.58
CA LYS A 261 -18.82 -1.32 8.86
C LYS A 261 -18.71 -1.77 7.41
N SER A 262 -19.66 -2.49 6.92
CA SER A 262 -19.70 -3.08 5.59
C SER A 262 -20.83 -2.47 4.75
N THR A 263 -20.77 -2.68 3.45
CA THR A 263 -21.88 -2.39 2.56
C THR A 263 -22.35 -3.67 1.87
N ASP A 264 -23.62 -3.71 1.48
CA ASP A 264 -24.25 -4.75 0.67
C ASP A 264 -24.37 -4.37 -0.81
N ALA A 265 -23.75 -3.27 -1.20
CA ALA A 265 -23.66 -2.79 -2.57
C ALA A 265 -22.23 -2.36 -2.92
N ALA A 266 -21.98 -2.10 -4.18
CA ALA A 266 -20.67 -1.58 -4.61
C ALA A 266 -20.40 -0.22 -3.96
N LEU A 267 -19.21 -0.05 -3.38
CA LEU A 267 -18.71 1.22 -2.87
C LEU A 267 -17.87 1.90 -3.94
N ASN A 268 -18.31 3.07 -4.40
CA ASN A 268 -17.59 3.90 -5.33
C ASN A 268 -16.90 5.03 -4.58
N VAL A 269 -15.58 5.15 -4.73
CA VAL A 269 -14.76 6.12 -4.00
C VAL A 269 -14.03 7.03 -4.96
N TYR A 270 -14.13 8.32 -4.71
CA TYR A 270 -13.44 9.38 -5.46
C TYR A 270 -12.42 10.03 -4.54
N GLY A 271 -11.20 10.24 -5.02
CA GLY A 271 -10.14 10.81 -4.21
C GLY A 271 -9.26 11.79 -4.96
N LEU A 272 -8.73 12.76 -4.22
CA LEU A 272 -7.66 13.63 -4.66
C LEU A 272 -6.43 13.38 -3.81
N ARG A 273 -5.28 13.34 -4.45
CA ARG A 273 -3.98 13.18 -3.79
C ARG A 273 -2.99 14.16 -4.40
N ALA A 274 -2.17 14.75 -3.56
CA ALA A 274 -1.13 15.67 -4.01
C ALA A 274 0.10 15.62 -3.12
N TYR A 275 1.22 16.01 -3.70
CA TYR A 275 2.40 16.37 -2.94
C TYR A 275 3.14 17.56 -3.58
N TRP A 276 3.88 18.26 -2.74
CA TRP A 276 4.86 19.25 -3.13
C TRP A 276 6.13 19.07 -2.29
N SER A 277 7.29 19.13 -2.93
CA SER A 277 8.61 19.03 -2.29
C SER A 277 9.45 20.23 -2.64
N PRO A 278 10.18 20.85 -1.69
CA PRO A 278 11.17 21.86 -2.00
C PRO A 278 12.30 21.26 -2.87
N GLU A 279 13.02 22.12 -3.58
CA GLU A 279 14.18 21.69 -4.39
C GLU A 279 15.31 21.15 -3.51
N ASP A 280 15.56 21.82 -2.40
CA ASP A 280 16.61 21.46 -1.45
C ASP A 280 16.02 21.08 -0.10
N ALA A 281 16.69 20.14 0.57
CA ALA A 281 16.39 19.81 1.96
C ALA A 281 16.64 21.03 2.86
N GLY A 282 15.71 21.30 3.79
CA GLY A 282 15.81 22.44 4.66
C GLY A 282 14.67 22.51 5.67
N PHE A 283 14.39 23.72 6.15
CA PHE A 283 13.32 23.95 7.13
C PHE A 283 11.92 23.72 6.56
N ILE A 284 11.74 23.91 5.24
CA ILE A 284 10.45 23.73 4.58
C ILE A 284 10.26 22.22 4.27
N PRO A 285 9.22 21.56 4.79
CA PRO A 285 8.99 20.15 4.56
C PRO A 285 8.44 19.87 3.17
N THR A 286 8.59 18.64 2.71
CA THR A 286 7.70 18.03 1.72
C THR A 286 6.31 17.92 2.31
N ILE A 287 5.30 18.41 1.61
CA ILE A 287 3.89 18.35 2.00
C ILE A 287 3.20 17.28 1.15
N SER A 288 2.47 16.39 1.77
CA SER A 288 1.64 15.39 1.11
C SER A 288 0.22 15.47 1.66
N GLY A 289 -0.78 15.34 0.81
CA GLY A 289 -2.16 15.37 1.25
C GLY A 289 -3.06 14.47 0.44
N GLY A 290 -4.14 14.06 1.06
CA GLY A 290 -5.17 13.27 0.44
C GLY A 290 -6.54 13.49 1.05
N ILE A 291 -7.56 13.35 0.22
CA ILE A 291 -8.97 13.39 0.60
C ILE A 291 -9.72 12.38 -0.26
N ASP A 292 -10.68 11.68 0.31
CA ASP A 292 -11.57 10.79 -0.43
C ASP A 292 -13.00 10.81 0.08
N PHE A 293 -13.91 10.52 -0.84
CA PHE A 293 -15.35 10.44 -0.63
C PHE A 293 -15.84 9.15 -1.26
N GLY A 294 -16.52 8.33 -0.50
CA GLY A 294 -17.14 7.11 -1.00
C GLY A 294 -18.65 7.20 -0.91
N THR A 295 -19.33 6.51 -1.82
CA THR A 295 -20.77 6.36 -1.81
C THR A 295 -21.19 4.97 -2.25
N SER A 296 -22.22 4.43 -1.63
CA SER A 296 -22.79 3.11 -1.88
C SER A 296 -24.30 3.20 -1.91
N ALA A 297 -24.93 2.38 -2.72
CA ALA A 297 -26.40 2.23 -2.76
C ALA A 297 -26.84 1.11 -1.80
N ALA A 298 -26.42 1.18 -0.54
CA ALA A 298 -26.74 0.18 0.48
C ALA A 298 -28.27 0.00 0.65
N GLU A 299 -28.70 -1.25 0.79
CA GLU A 299 -30.13 -1.60 0.91
C GLU A 299 -30.52 -1.88 2.37
N ALA A 300 -29.68 -2.57 3.12
CA ALA A 300 -29.98 -2.95 4.50
C ALA A 300 -29.57 -1.88 5.52
N ASP A 301 -30.36 -1.73 6.57
CA ASP A 301 -30.08 -0.81 7.68
C ASP A 301 -28.72 -1.10 8.35
N GLY A 302 -28.03 -0.05 8.74
CA GLY A 302 -26.71 -0.12 9.34
C GLY A 302 -25.56 -0.36 8.36
N LYS A 303 -25.83 -0.51 7.06
CA LYS A 303 -24.80 -0.59 6.02
C LYS A 303 -24.27 0.78 5.62
N VAL A 304 -23.00 0.83 5.21
CA VAL A 304 -22.35 2.08 4.82
C VAL A 304 -22.94 2.63 3.54
N GLU A 305 -23.42 3.86 3.58
CA GLU A 305 -23.85 4.62 2.41
C GLU A 305 -22.79 5.60 1.96
N ASP A 306 -22.24 6.42 2.87
CA ASP A 306 -21.22 7.40 2.52
C ASP A 306 -19.99 7.26 3.42
N THR A 307 -18.81 7.55 2.84
CA THR A 307 -17.54 7.55 3.56
C THR A 307 -16.77 8.83 3.28
N PHE A 308 -15.92 9.20 4.23
CA PHE A 308 -14.98 10.31 4.10
C PHE A 308 -13.63 9.92 4.66
N GLY A 309 -12.56 10.45 4.09
CA GLY A 309 -11.21 10.28 4.59
C GLY A 309 -10.31 11.44 4.17
N TRP A 310 -9.38 11.82 5.03
CA TRP A 310 -8.41 12.86 4.74
C TRP A 310 -7.10 12.67 5.50
N MET A 311 -6.02 13.20 4.97
CA MET A 311 -4.76 13.32 5.68
C MET A 311 -3.89 14.45 5.15
N VAL A 312 -3.03 14.96 6.03
CA VAL A 312 -1.90 15.84 5.68
C VAL A 312 -0.65 15.30 6.37
N GLY A 313 0.40 15.10 5.60
CA GLY A 313 1.70 14.63 6.09
C GLY A 313 2.83 15.56 5.68
N LEU A 314 3.75 15.77 6.58
CA LEU A 314 4.93 16.62 6.43
C LEU A 314 6.19 15.76 6.59
N THR A 315 7.15 15.92 5.69
CA THR A 315 8.44 15.21 5.77
C THR A 315 9.58 16.19 5.61
N TRP A 316 10.48 16.20 6.58
CA TRP A 316 11.76 16.91 6.51
C TRP A 316 12.87 15.92 6.21
N ASP A 317 13.58 16.14 5.13
CA ASP A 317 14.76 15.37 4.75
C ASP A 317 16.03 15.92 5.42
N ASP A 318 17.01 15.06 5.65
CA ASP A 318 18.34 15.39 6.19
C ASP A 318 18.32 16.06 7.58
N VAL A 319 17.34 15.77 8.42
CA VAL A 319 17.23 16.35 9.76
C VAL A 319 18.31 15.77 10.68
N PHE A 320 19.05 16.66 11.33
CA PHE A 320 20.21 16.40 12.21
C PHE A 320 21.41 15.77 11.50
N LEU A 321 21.21 14.76 10.67
CA LEU A 321 22.24 14.06 9.90
C LEU A 321 21.72 13.78 8.49
N LYS A 322 22.61 13.85 7.51
CA LYS A 322 22.30 13.54 6.11
C LYS A 322 21.75 12.11 5.98
N GLY A 323 20.63 11.98 5.34
CA GLY A 323 19.91 10.71 5.13
C GLY A 323 18.81 10.45 6.16
N ASN A 324 18.75 11.19 7.27
CA ASN A 324 17.66 11.09 8.24
C ASN A 324 16.40 11.78 7.72
N LYS A 325 15.25 11.32 8.21
CA LYS A 325 13.95 11.92 7.91
C LYS A 325 13.16 12.11 9.20
N LEU A 326 12.51 13.24 9.32
CA LEU A 326 11.47 13.49 10.32
C LEU A 326 10.14 13.58 9.59
N GLY A 327 9.11 12.93 10.12
CA GLY A 327 7.75 12.97 9.62
C GLY A 327 6.76 13.35 10.69
N ALA A 328 5.68 14.00 10.29
CA ALA A 328 4.50 14.21 11.10
C ALA A 328 3.27 14.17 10.22
N ALA A 329 2.19 13.58 10.68
CA ALA A 329 0.92 13.55 9.95
C ALA A 329 -0.27 13.69 10.87
N VAL A 330 -1.34 14.22 10.29
CA VAL A 330 -2.67 14.26 10.90
C VAL A 330 -3.71 13.91 9.87
N GLY A 331 -4.83 13.35 10.32
CA GLY A 331 -5.92 12.99 9.43
C GLY A 331 -6.96 12.11 10.10
N SER A 332 -7.87 11.60 9.30
CA SER A 332 -8.74 10.51 9.74
C SER A 332 -7.93 9.22 9.85
N TYR A 333 -8.28 8.39 10.84
CA TYR A 333 -7.76 7.04 10.92
C TYR A 333 -8.38 6.18 9.81
N SER A 334 -7.90 6.35 8.56
CA SER A 334 -8.54 5.81 7.35
C SER A 334 -9.83 6.54 6.95
N SER A 335 -10.52 6.05 5.93
CA SER A 335 -11.87 6.53 5.63
C SER A 335 -12.87 6.00 6.66
N TYR A 336 -13.83 6.79 7.05
CA TYR A 336 -14.88 6.45 8.01
C TYR A 336 -16.25 6.68 7.42
N ALA A 337 -17.28 6.02 7.99
CA ALA A 337 -18.65 6.21 7.57
C ALA A 337 -19.15 7.58 8.03
N THR A 338 -19.69 8.34 7.12
CA THR A 338 -20.39 9.61 7.40
C THR A 338 -21.90 9.44 7.36
N ARG A 339 -22.36 8.33 6.77
CA ARG A 339 -23.78 7.96 6.74
C ARG A 339 -23.92 6.44 6.65
N LEU A 340 -24.83 5.91 7.46
CA LEU A 340 -25.29 4.53 7.37
C LEU A 340 -26.75 4.52 6.88
N LYS A 341 -27.15 3.44 6.25
CA LYS A 341 -28.54 3.22 5.89
C LYS A 341 -29.40 3.24 7.14
N GLY A 342 -30.39 4.15 7.16
CA GLY A 342 -31.26 4.33 8.31
C GLY A 342 -30.68 5.13 9.49
N ASP A 343 -29.44 5.61 9.38
CA ASP A 343 -28.78 6.42 10.41
C ASP A 343 -27.88 7.48 9.75
N ASP A 344 -28.24 8.75 9.92
CA ASP A 344 -27.54 9.89 9.31
C ASP A 344 -26.38 10.42 10.16
N ASN A 345 -26.15 9.87 11.36
CA ASN A 345 -25.11 10.35 12.26
C ASN A 345 -24.40 9.17 12.98
N PRO A 346 -23.62 8.40 12.25
CA PRO A 346 -22.81 7.38 12.91
C PRO A 346 -21.80 8.05 13.87
N ASP A 347 -21.77 7.58 15.11
CA ASP A 347 -20.82 8.03 16.13
C ASP A 347 -19.40 7.53 15.77
N ASP A 348 -18.67 8.32 14.98
CA ASP A 348 -17.30 7.99 14.62
C ASP A 348 -16.38 9.22 14.72
N ASP A 349 -15.81 9.42 15.92
CA ASP A 349 -14.65 10.28 16.09
C ASP A 349 -13.44 9.57 15.49
N ASN A 350 -13.04 9.97 14.28
CA ASN A 350 -11.98 9.31 13.54
C ASN A 350 -10.81 10.26 13.27
N PHE A 351 -9.97 10.46 14.28
CA PHE A 351 -8.79 11.30 14.19
C PHE A 351 -7.53 10.52 14.59
N ALA A 352 -6.48 10.67 13.83
CA ALA A 352 -5.16 10.15 14.13
C ALA A 352 -4.07 11.18 13.87
N ALA A 353 -2.96 11.02 14.59
CA ALA A 353 -1.73 11.80 14.40
C ALA A 353 -0.50 10.92 14.63
N GLU A 354 0.60 11.22 13.96
CA GLU A 354 1.88 10.56 14.18
C GLU A 354 3.06 11.52 14.01
#